data_f7880a1101acc3888b62817811035e0f
#
_entry.id   f7880a1101acc3888b62817811035e0f
#
_cell.length_a   1.000
_cell.length_b   1.000
_cell.length_c   1.000
_cell.angle_alpha   90.00
_cell.angle_beta   90.00
_cell.angle_gamma   90.00
#
_symmetry.space_group_name_H-M   'P 1'
#
loop_
_entity.id
_entity.type
_entity.pdbx_description
1 polymer ?
#
loop_
_entity_poly.entity_id
_entity_poly.type
_entity_poly.pdbx_seq_one_letter_code
_entity_poly.pdbx_strand_id
1 'polypeptide(L)'
;MSDILTPTEEALAEAPPPTRGGGALRYLLTKAGGGLVSLVLVIVLGFLLFRVLPGDPVLTMTRGRPASKEQIAELEAQLGLDKPLIAQFFDYLWRLLQGDLGESYVFRVPVTQKIMERLGPTLLLVGTATLIAVALGLWLGTRSAWRRDSRFDKVSTSVALALWSTPTFFLGLLLMAATSGWFPTAGMVNSDTPPDFFSQAVDVAHHMVLPTITLVAVVYAQYQLVMRSSLLEEMGADYLTTARAKGLRDAMVRRRHAVPNALLPTVTLVFLHMGFVVAGAITTETVFSWPGLGLLTYDALEKRDLPLLTGTFIVLAGAVIVMNVLADMLYRVLDPRVRAS
;
A
#
# COMPACT_ATOMS: atom_id res chain seq x y z
N MET A 1 59.25 -37.37 -8.09
CA MET A 1 58.54 -36.69 -6.98
C MET A 1 58.02 -35.45 -7.60
N SER A 2 56.79 -35.60 -7.99
CA SER A 2 56.10 -34.88 -9.07
C SER A 2 55.41 -33.63 -8.62
N ASP A 3 55.50 -32.66 -9.49
CA ASP A 3 54.83 -31.38 -9.46
C ASP A 3 53.33 -31.51 -9.16
N ILE A 4 52.85 -30.86 -8.09
CA ILE A 4 51.45 -30.52 -7.91
C ILE A 4 51.35 -29.04 -8.31
N LEU A 5 51.10 -28.81 -9.57
CA LEU A 5 50.65 -27.50 -10.05
C LEU A 5 49.26 -27.20 -9.50
N THR A 6 49.15 -26.13 -8.76
CA THR A 6 47.90 -25.58 -8.29
C THR A 6 47.20 -24.82 -9.45
N PRO A 7 45.98 -25.18 -9.85
CA PRO A 7 45.27 -24.49 -10.92
C PRO A 7 44.41 -23.34 -10.35
N THR A 8 45.03 -22.32 -9.78
CA THR A 8 44.27 -21.28 -9.09
C THR A 8 44.54 -19.83 -9.49
N GLU A 9 45.54 -19.56 -10.32
CA GLU A 9 45.83 -18.16 -10.77
C GLU A 9 45.40 -17.85 -12.18
N GLU A 10 45.37 -18.83 -13.06
CA GLU A 10 44.89 -18.60 -14.48
C GLU A 10 43.34 -18.56 -14.59
N ALA A 11 42.60 -19.22 -13.71
CA ALA A 11 41.15 -19.20 -13.75
C ALA A 11 40.52 -17.91 -13.18
N LEU A 12 41.30 -17.07 -12.49
CA LEU A 12 40.83 -15.76 -11.97
C LEU A 12 41.04 -14.60 -12.98
N ALA A 13 41.80 -14.84 -14.07
CA ALA A 13 42.14 -13.81 -15.05
C ALA A 13 41.15 -13.70 -16.21
N GLU A 14 40.20 -14.62 -16.36
CA GLU A 14 39.28 -14.66 -17.54
C GLU A 14 37.82 -14.32 -17.24
N ALA A 15 37.50 -13.74 -16.09
CA ALA A 15 36.15 -13.21 -15.90
C ALA A 15 36.00 -11.89 -16.71
N PRO A 16 35.13 -11.85 -17.72
CA PRO A 16 34.93 -10.59 -18.49
C PRO A 16 34.44 -9.50 -17.53
N PRO A 17 34.94 -8.26 -17.69
CA PRO A 17 34.54 -7.17 -16.81
C PRO A 17 33.01 -6.97 -16.91
N PRO A 18 32.31 -6.72 -15.78
CA PRO A 18 30.88 -6.54 -15.79
C PRO A 18 30.51 -5.39 -16.72
N THR A 19 29.67 -5.66 -17.70
CA THR A 19 29.18 -4.67 -18.68
C THR A 19 28.38 -3.60 -17.96
N ARG A 20 28.97 -2.44 -17.74
CA ARG A 20 28.49 -1.32 -16.89
C ARG A 20 27.24 -0.58 -17.37
N GLY A 21 26.56 -0.95 -18.44
CA GLY A 21 25.46 -0.15 -18.99
C GLY A 21 24.14 -0.89 -19.28
N GLY A 22 24.19 -2.18 -19.60
CA GLY A 22 23.00 -2.92 -20.06
C GLY A 22 22.11 -3.49 -18.93
N GLY A 23 22.66 -3.76 -17.76
CA GLY A 23 21.95 -4.43 -16.67
C GLY A 23 20.84 -3.59 -16.03
N ALA A 24 21.00 -2.26 -15.97
CA ALA A 24 20.00 -1.38 -15.35
C ALA A 24 18.73 -1.29 -16.19
N LEU A 25 18.88 -1.03 -17.48
CA LEU A 25 17.74 -0.93 -18.39
C LEU A 25 17.00 -2.27 -18.50
N ARG A 26 17.74 -3.36 -18.66
CA ARG A 26 17.17 -4.71 -18.73
C ARG A 26 16.38 -5.05 -17.43
N TYR A 27 16.93 -4.73 -16.27
CA TYR A 27 16.25 -4.93 -15.00
C TYR A 27 14.96 -4.12 -14.91
N LEU A 28 15.00 -2.83 -15.26
CA LEU A 28 13.83 -1.96 -15.28
C LEU A 28 12.74 -2.47 -16.24
N LEU A 29 13.15 -2.88 -17.45
CA LEU A 29 12.23 -3.44 -18.44
C LEU A 29 11.61 -4.76 -17.96
N THR A 30 12.38 -5.62 -17.30
CA THR A 30 11.86 -6.88 -16.75
C THR A 30 10.85 -6.62 -15.62
N LYS A 31 11.15 -5.68 -14.72
CA LYS A 31 10.24 -5.32 -13.61
C LYS A 31 8.99 -4.59 -14.11
N ALA A 32 9.15 -3.64 -15.02
CA ALA A 32 8.02 -2.98 -15.67
C ALA A 32 7.15 -3.97 -16.47
N GLY A 33 7.78 -4.91 -17.17
CA GLY A 33 7.08 -6.00 -17.87
C GLY A 33 6.30 -6.89 -16.91
N GLY A 34 6.90 -7.29 -15.78
CA GLY A 34 6.22 -8.03 -14.72
C GLY A 34 5.04 -7.26 -14.13
N GLY A 35 5.22 -5.96 -13.87
CA GLY A 35 4.14 -5.07 -13.42
C GLY A 35 3.00 -4.97 -14.44
N LEU A 36 3.33 -4.85 -15.73
CA LEU A 36 2.35 -4.83 -16.81
C LEU A 36 1.55 -6.14 -16.89
N VAL A 37 2.23 -7.29 -16.82
CA VAL A 37 1.57 -8.60 -16.79
C VAL A 37 0.63 -8.71 -15.59
N SER A 38 1.07 -8.27 -14.41
CA SER A 38 0.22 -8.23 -13.21
C SER A 38 -1.00 -7.32 -13.40
N LEU A 39 -0.82 -6.15 -14.02
CA LEU A 39 -1.93 -5.24 -14.30
C LEU A 39 -2.93 -5.86 -15.29
N VAL A 40 -2.45 -6.46 -16.37
CA VAL A 40 -3.32 -7.16 -17.34
C VAL A 40 -4.09 -8.29 -16.64
N LEU A 41 -3.42 -9.07 -15.80
CA LEU A 41 -4.08 -10.14 -15.02
C LEU A 41 -5.18 -9.57 -14.11
N VAL A 42 -4.90 -8.48 -13.40
CA VAL A 42 -5.88 -7.77 -12.55
C VAL A 42 -7.08 -7.30 -13.36
N ILE A 43 -6.84 -6.71 -14.54
CA ILE A 43 -7.91 -6.25 -15.44
C ILE A 43 -8.79 -7.41 -15.91
N VAL A 44 -8.17 -8.51 -16.35
CA VAL A 44 -8.88 -9.73 -16.80
C VAL A 44 -9.69 -10.33 -15.65
N LEU A 45 -9.05 -10.55 -14.51
CA LEU A 45 -9.72 -11.13 -13.33
C LEU A 45 -10.81 -10.20 -12.80
N GLY A 46 -10.58 -8.90 -12.77
CA GLY A 46 -11.58 -7.90 -12.36
C GLY A 46 -12.79 -7.93 -13.29
N PHE A 47 -12.58 -7.91 -14.61
CA PHE A 47 -13.67 -8.01 -15.57
C PHE A 47 -14.47 -9.29 -15.37
N LEU A 48 -13.80 -10.44 -15.28
CA LEU A 48 -14.48 -11.74 -15.10
C LEU A 48 -15.22 -11.82 -13.76
N LEU A 49 -14.56 -11.41 -12.67
CA LEU A 49 -15.13 -11.47 -11.33
C LEU A 49 -16.41 -10.63 -11.24
N PHE A 50 -16.36 -9.38 -11.70
CA PHE A 50 -17.51 -8.49 -11.58
C PHE A 50 -18.59 -8.79 -12.62
N ARG A 51 -18.28 -9.55 -13.69
CA ARG A 51 -19.27 -10.01 -14.65
C ARG A 51 -19.99 -11.30 -14.21
N VAL A 52 -19.33 -12.12 -13.39
CA VAL A 52 -19.91 -13.37 -12.83
C VAL A 52 -20.67 -13.07 -11.53
N LEU A 53 -20.36 -11.98 -10.85
CA LEU A 53 -21.10 -11.56 -9.65
C LEU A 53 -22.61 -11.45 -9.96
N PRO A 54 -23.45 -12.14 -9.17
CA PRO A 54 -24.90 -12.06 -9.36
C PRO A 54 -25.38 -10.62 -9.10
N GLY A 55 -25.89 -9.98 -10.13
CA GLY A 55 -26.46 -8.65 -10.09
C GLY A 55 -27.02 -8.29 -11.46
N ASP A 56 -28.16 -7.67 -11.47
CA ASP A 56 -28.75 -7.10 -12.69
C ASP A 56 -28.42 -5.60 -12.73
N PRO A 57 -27.53 -5.17 -13.64
CA PRO A 57 -27.19 -3.76 -13.79
C PRO A 57 -28.42 -2.89 -14.08
N VAL A 58 -29.39 -3.43 -14.81
CA VAL A 58 -30.63 -2.72 -15.17
C VAL A 58 -31.49 -2.48 -13.91
N LEU A 59 -31.59 -3.48 -13.02
CA LEU A 59 -32.26 -3.31 -11.73
C LEU A 59 -31.57 -2.26 -10.86
N THR A 60 -30.25 -2.23 -10.87
CA THR A 60 -29.46 -1.22 -10.14
C THR A 60 -29.72 0.19 -10.70
N MET A 61 -29.71 0.34 -12.01
CA MET A 61 -29.95 1.63 -12.69
C MET A 61 -31.40 2.11 -12.55
N THR A 62 -32.38 1.21 -12.54
CA THR A 62 -33.79 1.54 -12.34
C THR A 62 -34.16 1.69 -10.86
N ARG A 63 -33.22 1.43 -9.93
CA ARG A 63 -33.45 1.42 -8.47
C ARG A 63 -34.62 0.52 -8.07
N GLY A 64 -34.75 -0.63 -8.71
CA GLY A 64 -35.81 -1.61 -8.48
C GLY A 64 -37.22 -1.15 -8.95
N ARG A 65 -37.32 -0.06 -9.70
CA ARG A 65 -38.62 0.34 -10.30
C ARG A 65 -38.95 -0.58 -11.45
N PRO A 66 -40.24 -0.92 -11.65
CA PRO A 66 -40.66 -1.67 -12.81
C PRO A 66 -40.27 -0.92 -14.09
N ALA A 67 -39.51 -1.56 -14.95
CA ALA A 67 -39.17 -1.05 -16.27
C ALA A 67 -39.89 -1.91 -17.33
N SER A 68 -40.27 -1.30 -18.43
CA SER A 68 -40.87 -2.06 -19.55
C SER A 68 -39.81 -2.94 -20.21
N LYS A 69 -40.22 -3.99 -20.92
CA LYS A 69 -39.28 -4.87 -21.64
C LYS A 69 -38.45 -4.09 -22.66
N GLU A 70 -39.04 -3.10 -23.29
CA GLU A 70 -38.37 -2.22 -24.25
C GLU A 70 -37.31 -1.36 -23.59
N GLN A 71 -37.60 -0.81 -22.40
CA GLN A 71 -36.64 -0.03 -21.61
C GLN A 71 -35.47 -0.90 -21.12
N ILE A 72 -35.74 -2.14 -20.71
CA ILE A 72 -34.71 -3.10 -20.30
C ILE A 72 -33.79 -3.39 -21.49
N ALA A 73 -34.33 -3.74 -22.65
CA ALA A 73 -33.58 -4.05 -23.86
C ALA A 73 -32.75 -2.83 -24.35
N GLU A 74 -33.27 -1.62 -24.24
CA GLU A 74 -32.56 -0.40 -24.58
C GLU A 74 -31.36 -0.15 -23.61
N LEU A 75 -31.56 -0.36 -22.30
CA LEU A 75 -30.49 -0.25 -21.29
C LEU A 75 -29.43 -1.34 -21.49
N GLU A 76 -29.83 -2.57 -21.76
CA GLU A 76 -28.88 -3.67 -22.04
C GLU A 76 -28.03 -3.37 -23.28
N ALA A 77 -28.65 -2.84 -24.36
CA ALA A 77 -27.94 -2.42 -25.58
C ALA A 77 -26.97 -1.25 -25.30
N GLN A 78 -27.40 -0.23 -24.52
CA GLN A 78 -26.55 0.89 -24.13
C GLN A 78 -25.36 0.46 -23.32
N LEU A 79 -25.52 -0.54 -22.43
CA LEU A 79 -24.47 -1.11 -21.61
C LEU A 79 -23.64 -2.16 -22.36
N GLY A 80 -24.04 -2.53 -23.59
CA GLY A 80 -23.40 -3.56 -24.40
C GLY A 80 -23.54 -4.96 -23.79
N LEU A 81 -24.58 -5.19 -22.97
CA LEU A 81 -24.83 -6.46 -22.32
C LEU A 81 -25.38 -7.51 -23.28
N ASP A 82 -25.93 -7.07 -24.40
CA ASP A 82 -26.42 -7.88 -25.51
C ASP A 82 -25.30 -8.55 -26.32
N LYS A 83 -24.04 -8.05 -26.18
CA LYS A 83 -22.90 -8.58 -26.93
C LYS A 83 -22.32 -9.85 -26.28
N PRO A 84 -21.63 -10.72 -27.07
CA PRO A 84 -20.83 -11.81 -26.51
C PRO A 84 -19.77 -11.32 -25.50
N LEU A 85 -19.49 -12.10 -24.44
CA LEU A 85 -18.55 -11.71 -23.37
C LEU A 85 -17.18 -11.28 -23.88
N ILE A 86 -16.69 -11.93 -24.94
CA ILE A 86 -15.41 -11.60 -25.57
C ILE A 86 -15.44 -10.18 -26.17
N ALA A 87 -16.53 -9.82 -26.86
CA ALA A 87 -16.70 -8.47 -27.43
C ALA A 87 -16.81 -7.41 -26.32
N GLN A 88 -17.54 -7.71 -25.25
CA GLN A 88 -17.62 -6.84 -24.06
C GLN A 88 -16.26 -6.61 -23.42
N PHE A 89 -15.41 -7.64 -23.34
CA PHE A 89 -14.05 -7.53 -22.80
C PHE A 89 -13.15 -6.62 -23.64
N PHE A 90 -13.17 -6.77 -24.96
CA PHE A 90 -12.38 -5.91 -25.84
C PHE A 90 -12.89 -4.46 -25.87
N ASP A 91 -14.21 -4.23 -25.85
CA ASP A 91 -14.80 -2.90 -25.72
C ASP A 91 -14.39 -2.26 -24.38
N TYR A 92 -14.41 -3.01 -23.29
CA TYR A 92 -13.96 -2.57 -21.99
C TYR A 92 -12.46 -2.23 -21.97
N LEU A 93 -11.61 -3.09 -22.52
CA LEU A 93 -10.18 -2.87 -22.61
C LEU A 93 -9.85 -1.62 -23.44
N TRP A 94 -10.56 -1.42 -24.54
CA TRP A 94 -10.41 -0.26 -25.41
C TRP A 94 -10.75 1.06 -24.67
N ARG A 95 -11.87 1.09 -23.96
CA ARG A 95 -12.26 2.24 -23.11
C ARG A 95 -11.23 2.49 -22.01
N LEU A 96 -10.78 1.44 -21.36
CA LEU A 96 -9.77 1.55 -20.30
C LEU A 96 -8.45 2.16 -20.81
N LEU A 97 -8.00 1.79 -22.01
CA LEU A 97 -6.82 2.38 -22.66
C LEU A 97 -6.99 3.86 -22.98
N GLN A 98 -8.22 4.34 -23.15
CA GLN A 98 -8.55 5.75 -23.31
C GLN A 98 -8.75 6.50 -21.98
N GLY A 99 -8.60 5.80 -20.84
CA GLY A 99 -8.84 6.37 -19.50
C GLY A 99 -10.33 6.45 -19.14
N ASP A 100 -11.21 5.84 -19.95
CA ASP A 100 -12.64 5.77 -19.67
C ASP A 100 -12.95 4.52 -18.83
N LEU A 101 -13.27 4.74 -17.56
CA LEU A 101 -13.68 3.69 -16.61
C LEU A 101 -15.19 3.46 -16.62
N GLY A 102 -15.92 4.13 -17.51
CA GLY A 102 -17.37 4.08 -17.58
C GLY A 102 -18.07 5.07 -16.65
N GLU A 103 -19.38 4.92 -16.54
CA GLU A 103 -20.26 5.75 -15.71
C GLU A 103 -20.80 4.91 -14.53
N SER A 104 -20.79 5.50 -13.33
CA SER A 104 -21.37 4.91 -12.13
C SER A 104 -22.89 4.76 -12.29
N TYR A 105 -23.42 3.58 -12.04
CA TYR A 105 -24.86 3.31 -12.11
C TYR A 105 -25.65 4.04 -11.01
N VAL A 106 -25.01 4.25 -9.86
CA VAL A 106 -25.64 4.87 -8.69
C VAL A 106 -25.52 6.39 -8.72
N PHE A 107 -24.31 6.90 -8.98
CA PHE A 107 -24.04 8.35 -8.93
C PHE A 107 -24.33 9.08 -10.23
N ARG A 108 -24.44 8.36 -11.37
CA ARG A 108 -24.71 8.94 -12.69
C ARG A 108 -23.67 9.99 -13.13
N VAL A 109 -22.42 9.71 -12.82
CA VAL A 109 -21.25 10.52 -13.20
C VAL A 109 -20.12 9.61 -13.63
N PRO A 110 -19.11 10.11 -14.37
CA PRO A 110 -17.94 9.33 -14.74
C PRO A 110 -17.25 8.75 -13.50
N VAL A 111 -16.87 7.47 -13.57
CA VAL A 111 -16.17 6.76 -12.50
C VAL A 111 -14.85 7.45 -12.15
N THR A 112 -14.11 7.94 -13.16
CA THR A 112 -12.87 8.70 -13.00
C THR A 112 -13.06 9.93 -12.13
N GLN A 113 -14.15 10.66 -12.31
CA GLN A 113 -14.48 11.83 -11.48
C GLN A 113 -14.65 11.42 -10.00
N LYS A 114 -15.44 10.38 -9.73
CA LYS A 114 -15.65 9.89 -8.35
C LYS A 114 -14.36 9.42 -7.69
N ILE A 115 -13.52 8.74 -8.43
CA ILE A 115 -12.21 8.30 -7.95
C ILE A 115 -11.33 9.52 -7.60
N MET A 116 -11.26 10.51 -8.47
CA MET A 116 -10.43 11.70 -8.21
C MET A 116 -10.92 12.52 -7.01
N GLU A 117 -12.24 12.63 -6.81
CA GLU A 117 -12.83 13.27 -5.62
C GLU A 117 -12.40 12.57 -4.30
N ARG A 118 -12.21 11.25 -4.33
CA ARG A 118 -11.93 10.41 -3.15
C ARG A 118 -10.45 10.10 -2.94
N LEU A 119 -9.63 10.31 -3.97
CA LEU A 119 -8.19 10.02 -3.91
C LEU A 119 -7.47 10.89 -2.89
N GLY A 120 -7.75 12.19 -2.86
CA GLY A 120 -7.12 13.14 -1.94
C GLY A 120 -7.29 12.76 -0.46
N PRO A 121 -8.51 12.54 0.03
CA PRO A 121 -8.76 12.06 1.39
C PRO A 121 -8.03 10.75 1.74
N THR A 122 -8.00 9.74 0.85
CA THR A 122 -7.26 8.50 1.09
C THR A 122 -5.76 8.78 1.21
N LEU A 123 -5.18 9.54 0.28
CA LEU A 123 -3.74 9.85 0.31
C LEU A 123 -3.36 10.63 1.58
N LEU A 124 -4.22 11.55 2.03
CA LEU A 124 -4.01 12.29 3.26
C LEU A 124 -3.98 11.37 4.48
N LEU A 125 -5.00 10.51 4.64
CA LEU A 125 -5.10 9.59 5.77
C LEU A 125 -3.98 8.54 5.75
N VAL A 126 -3.85 7.82 4.65
CA VAL A 126 -2.88 6.72 4.47
C VAL A 126 -1.45 7.25 4.53
N GLY A 127 -1.18 8.38 3.86
CA GLY A 127 0.14 9.01 3.86
C GLY A 127 0.56 9.43 5.27
N THR A 128 -0.31 10.12 5.98
CA THR A 128 -0.05 10.56 7.37
C THR A 128 0.15 9.37 8.30
N ALA A 129 -0.74 8.37 8.25
CA ALA A 129 -0.64 7.17 9.07
C ALA A 129 0.66 6.39 8.78
N THR A 130 1.03 6.24 7.51
CA THR A 130 2.27 5.55 7.11
C THR A 130 3.51 6.28 7.62
N LEU A 131 3.57 7.60 7.46
CA LEU A 131 4.70 8.39 7.95
C LEU A 131 4.89 8.25 9.47
N ILE A 132 3.80 8.32 10.23
CA ILE A 132 3.83 8.16 11.69
C ILE A 132 4.20 6.72 12.06
N ALA A 133 3.62 5.71 11.39
CA ALA A 133 3.89 4.30 11.65
C ALA A 133 5.35 3.94 11.38
N VAL A 134 5.92 4.44 10.28
CA VAL A 134 7.34 4.26 9.94
C VAL A 134 8.23 4.91 11.01
N ALA A 135 7.99 6.18 11.33
CA ALA A 135 8.79 6.90 12.33
C ALA A 135 8.74 6.20 13.70
N LEU A 136 7.55 5.81 14.14
CA LEU A 136 7.34 5.11 15.41
C LEU A 136 7.99 3.71 15.40
N GLY A 137 7.78 2.94 14.33
CA GLY A 137 8.33 1.60 14.18
C GLY A 137 9.86 1.60 14.15
N LEU A 138 10.48 2.50 13.38
CA LEU A 138 11.93 2.68 13.34
C LEU A 138 12.50 3.08 14.70
N TRP A 139 11.85 4.01 15.38
CA TRP A 139 12.30 4.46 16.69
C TRP A 139 12.21 3.35 17.75
N LEU A 140 11.05 2.67 17.85
CA LEU A 140 10.83 1.58 18.79
C LEU A 140 11.73 0.38 18.45
N GLY A 141 11.83 -0.02 17.18
CA GLY A 141 12.67 -1.12 16.73
C GLY A 141 14.14 -0.91 17.02
N THR A 142 14.66 0.29 16.73
CA THR A 142 16.03 0.68 17.06
C THR A 142 16.28 0.62 18.56
N ARG A 143 15.35 1.16 19.38
CA ARG A 143 15.50 1.19 20.82
C ARG A 143 15.38 -0.21 21.45
N SER A 144 14.48 -1.04 20.95
CA SER A 144 14.30 -2.43 21.37
C SER A 144 15.54 -3.27 21.08
N ALA A 145 16.06 -3.22 19.85
CA ALA A 145 17.27 -3.95 19.48
C ALA A 145 18.49 -3.55 20.32
N TRP A 146 18.68 -2.24 20.49
CA TRP A 146 19.82 -1.72 21.27
C TRP A 146 19.76 -2.06 22.77
N ARG A 147 18.57 -2.30 23.27
CA ARG A 147 18.29 -2.73 24.64
C ARG A 147 17.72 -4.15 24.67
N ARG A 148 18.29 -5.02 23.87
CA ARG A 148 17.90 -6.42 23.75
C ARG A 148 17.68 -7.06 25.13
N ASP A 149 16.63 -7.87 25.24
CA ASP A 149 16.22 -8.61 26.45
C ASP A 149 15.80 -7.75 27.65
N SER A 150 15.83 -6.42 27.52
CA SER A 150 15.32 -5.50 28.55
C SER A 150 13.79 -5.58 28.68
N ARG A 151 13.27 -5.05 29.81
CA ARG A 151 11.79 -4.90 29.98
C ARG A 151 11.16 -4.07 28.86
N PHE A 152 11.86 -3.02 28.41
CA PHE A 152 11.39 -2.19 27.31
C PHE A 152 11.25 -2.99 26.00
N ASP A 153 12.27 -3.79 25.66
CA ASP A 153 12.25 -4.64 24.47
C ASP A 153 11.09 -5.64 24.53
N LYS A 154 10.96 -6.37 25.64
CA LYS A 154 9.90 -7.36 25.82
C LYS A 154 8.50 -6.72 25.73
N VAL A 155 8.26 -5.63 26.46
CA VAL A 155 6.95 -4.97 26.49
C VAL A 155 6.61 -4.37 25.13
N SER A 156 7.53 -3.58 24.52
CA SER A 156 7.25 -2.93 23.23
C SER A 156 7.01 -3.95 22.12
N THR A 157 7.76 -5.06 22.10
CA THR A 157 7.55 -6.14 21.11
C THR A 157 6.22 -6.88 21.35
N SER A 158 5.89 -7.17 22.63
CA SER A 158 4.60 -7.82 22.95
C SER A 158 3.40 -6.94 22.60
N VAL A 159 3.47 -5.63 22.88
CA VAL A 159 2.42 -4.67 22.50
C VAL A 159 2.30 -4.58 20.98
N ALA A 160 3.42 -4.51 20.25
CA ALA A 160 3.43 -4.50 18.80
C ALA A 160 2.74 -5.74 18.22
N LEU A 161 3.10 -6.93 18.70
CA LEU A 161 2.48 -8.18 18.27
C LEU A 161 0.98 -8.24 18.59
N ALA A 162 0.58 -7.80 19.78
CA ALA A 162 -0.82 -7.75 20.19
C ALA A 162 -1.65 -6.84 19.27
N LEU A 163 -1.14 -5.63 18.99
CA LEU A 163 -1.82 -4.67 18.10
C LEU A 163 -1.85 -5.17 16.65
N TRP A 164 -0.77 -5.77 16.16
CA TRP A 164 -0.73 -6.35 14.81
C TRP A 164 -1.72 -7.51 14.62
N SER A 165 -1.94 -8.30 15.68
CA SER A 165 -2.92 -9.41 15.66
C SER A 165 -4.37 -8.93 15.81
N THR A 166 -4.57 -7.67 16.16
CA THR A 166 -5.93 -7.11 16.35
C THR A 166 -6.52 -6.68 15.01
N PRO A 167 -7.73 -7.14 14.64
CA PRO A 167 -8.40 -6.65 13.44
C PRO A 167 -8.56 -5.13 13.46
N THR A 168 -8.19 -4.46 12.36
CA THR A 168 -8.17 -2.99 12.27
C THR A 168 -9.54 -2.38 12.58
N PHE A 169 -10.63 -2.96 12.04
CA PHE A 169 -12.00 -2.48 12.31
C PHE A 169 -12.36 -2.58 13.79
N PHE A 170 -11.97 -3.67 14.43
CA PHE A 170 -12.26 -3.88 15.86
C PHE A 170 -11.53 -2.85 16.73
N LEU A 171 -10.25 -2.58 16.43
CA LEU A 171 -9.49 -1.54 17.11
C LEU A 171 -10.13 -0.16 16.91
N GLY A 172 -10.57 0.15 15.69
CA GLY A 172 -11.30 1.39 15.40
C GLY A 172 -12.55 1.55 16.25
N LEU A 173 -13.39 0.50 16.31
CA LEU A 173 -14.61 0.52 17.14
C LEU A 173 -14.31 0.66 18.64
N LEU A 174 -13.26 -0.01 19.13
CA LEU A 174 -12.82 0.14 20.52
C LEU A 174 -12.36 1.56 20.83
N LEU A 175 -11.59 2.18 19.93
CA LEU A 175 -11.15 3.57 20.09
C LEU A 175 -12.34 4.53 20.07
N MET A 176 -13.29 4.36 19.16
CA MET A 176 -14.52 5.18 19.14
C MET A 176 -15.29 5.07 20.45
N ALA A 177 -15.47 3.84 20.98
CA ALA A 177 -16.15 3.62 22.24
C ALA A 177 -15.41 4.22 23.44
N ALA A 178 -14.07 4.05 23.48
CA ALA A 178 -13.23 4.53 24.58
C ALA A 178 -13.08 6.06 24.62
N THR A 179 -13.20 6.72 23.46
CA THR A 179 -13.01 8.18 23.31
C THR A 179 -14.31 8.92 23.03
N SER A 180 -15.45 8.29 23.32
CA SER A 180 -16.78 8.86 23.05
C SER A 180 -16.92 10.29 23.58
N GLY A 181 -17.27 11.22 22.67
CA GLY A 181 -17.41 12.64 22.97
C GLY A 181 -16.13 13.48 22.95
N TRP A 182 -14.94 12.86 22.77
CA TRP A 182 -13.66 13.60 22.71
C TRP A 182 -13.22 13.87 21.28
N PHE A 183 -13.47 12.93 20.39
CA PHE A 183 -13.10 13.02 18.97
C PHE A 183 -14.29 12.71 18.08
N PRO A 184 -14.32 13.31 16.87
CA PRO A 184 -15.30 12.95 15.87
C PRO A 184 -15.15 11.48 15.47
N THR A 185 -16.27 10.79 15.36
CA THR A 185 -16.31 9.36 15.08
C THR A 185 -16.61 9.04 13.60
N ALA A 186 -17.03 10.04 12.83
CA ALA A 186 -17.41 9.84 11.42
C ALA A 186 -17.17 11.09 10.57
N GLY A 187 -16.85 10.89 9.29
CA GLY A 187 -16.66 11.96 8.31
C GLY A 187 -15.27 12.57 8.32
N MET A 188 -15.10 13.62 7.56
CA MET A 188 -13.83 14.33 7.40
C MET A 188 -13.92 15.77 7.95
N VAL A 189 -15.09 16.36 7.93
CA VAL A 189 -15.36 17.74 8.34
C VAL A 189 -16.79 17.82 8.90
N ASN A 190 -17.00 18.62 9.92
CA ASN A 190 -18.34 18.93 10.41
C ASN A 190 -19.07 19.89 9.47
N SER A 191 -20.38 19.73 9.34
CA SER A 191 -21.22 20.60 8.49
C SER A 191 -21.21 22.06 8.91
N ASP A 192 -20.96 22.31 10.18
CA ASP A 192 -21.01 23.67 10.78
C ASP A 192 -19.63 24.35 10.76
N THR A 193 -18.58 23.69 10.26
CA THR A 193 -17.23 24.27 10.20
C THR A 193 -17.17 25.40 9.18
N PRO A 194 -16.67 26.57 9.57
CA PRO A 194 -16.53 27.71 8.66
C PRO A 194 -15.75 27.34 7.40
N PRO A 195 -16.08 27.93 6.23
CA PRO A 195 -15.47 27.54 4.95
C PRO A 195 -14.06 28.14 4.74
N ASP A 196 -13.45 28.73 5.76
CA ASP A 196 -12.07 29.22 5.68
C ASP A 196 -11.06 28.05 5.80
N PHE A 197 -9.90 28.24 5.18
CA PHE A 197 -8.87 27.21 5.10
C PHE A 197 -8.39 26.71 6.49
N PHE A 198 -8.22 27.62 7.43
CA PHE A 198 -7.67 27.26 8.75
C PHE A 198 -8.67 26.43 9.55
N SER A 199 -9.93 26.85 9.64
CA SER A 199 -10.99 26.12 10.32
C SER A 199 -11.20 24.74 9.72
N GLN A 200 -11.22 24.64 8.39
CA GLN A 200 -11.32 23.37 7.67
C GLN A 200 -10.13 22.44 7.96
N ALA A 201 -8.90 22.98 7.93
CA ALA A 201 -7.70 22.18 8.19
C ALA A 201 -7.65 21.66 9.63
N VAL A 202 -8.04 22.45 10.62
CA VAL A 202 -8.11 22.04 12.02
C VAL A 202 -9.17 20.96 12.22
N ASP A 203 -10.34 21.12 11.61
CA ASP A 203 -11.42 20.14 11.73
C ASP A 203 -11.07 18.83 11.04
N VAL A 204 -10.49 18.87 9.84
CA VAL A 204 -9.93 17.68 9.16
C VAL A 204 -8.90 16.98 10.05
N ALA A 205 -7.96 17.72 10.63
CA ALA A 205 -6.95 17.16 11.53
C ALA A 205 -7.59 16.48 12.75
N HIS A 206 -8.67 17.05 13.29
CA HIS A 206 -9.41 16.49 14.43
C HIS A 206 -10.12 15.17 14.04
N HIS A 207 -10.77 15.13 12.87
CA HIS A 207 -11.40 13.92 12.34
C HIS A 207 -10.39 12.82 11.98
N MET A 208 -9.16 13.20 11.63
CA MET A 208 -8.08 12.24 11.32
C MET A 208 -7.52 11.51 12.52
N VAL A 209 -7.70 12.01 13.76
CA VAL A 209 -7.03 11.47 14.95
C VAL A 209 -7.31 9.98 15.12
N LEU A 210 -8.57 9.58 15.23
CA LEU A 210 -8.94 8.19 15.48
C LEU A 210 -8.60 7.24 14.31
N PRO A 211 -8.94 7.56 13.04
CA PRO A 211 -8.53 6.75 11.89
C PRO A 211 -7.01 6.58 11.79
N THR A 212 -6.25 7.66 12.00
CA THR A 212 -4.78 7.62 11.97
C THR A 212 -4.21 6.75 13.08
N ILE A 213 -4.67 6.89 14.33
CA ILE A 213 -4.23 6.05 15.45
C ILE A 213 -4.54 4.57 15.16
N THR A 214 -5.71 4.27 14.61
CA THR A 214 -6.12 2.92 14.24
C THR A 214 -5.16 2.29 13.23
N LEU A 215 -4.86 2.99 12.13
CA LEU A 215 -3.93 2.53 11.11
C LEU A 215 -2.50 2.41 11.65
N VAL A 216 -2.02 3.43 12.35
CA VAL A 216 -0.68 3.44 12.95
C VAL A 216 -0.50 2.26 13.89
N ALA A 217 -1.45 2.01 14.79
CA ALA A 217 -1.36 0.97 15.80
C ALA A 217 -1.18 -0.44 15.21
N VAL A 218 -1.78 -0.71 14.06
CA VAL A 218 -1.64 -2.01 13.38
C VAL A 218 -0.38 -2.07 12.51
N VAL A 219 -0.05 -0.98 11.82
CA VAL A 219 1.00 -0.99 10.79
C VAL A 219 2.41 -0.80 11.37
N TYR A 220 2.59 0.00 12.44
CA TYR A 220 3.94 0.28 12.99
C TYR A 220 4.67 -0.97 13.49
N ALA A 221 3.92 -1.98 13.91
CA ALA A 221 4.47 -3.21 14.47
C ALA A 221 5.41 -3.94 13.48
N GLN A 222 5.04 -4.00 12.22
CA GLN A 222 5.85 -4.62 11.17
C GLN A 222 7.19 -3.89 11.00
N TYR A 223 7.15 -2.54 10.95
CA TYR A 223 8.37 -1.73 10.86
C TYR A 223 9.25 -1.87 12.10
N GLN A 224 8.63 -1.95 13.29
CA GLN A 224 9.35 -2.18 14.54
C GLN A 224 10.06 -3.53 14.54
N LEU A 225 9.37 -4.61 14.17
CA LEU A 225 9.91 -5.97 14.19
C LEU A 225 11.04 -6.15 13.17
N VAL A 226 10.86 -5.62 11.94
CA VAL A 226 11.89 -5.69 10.90
C VAL A 226 13.10 -4.85 11.29
N MET A 227 12.91 -3.61 11.74
CA MET A 227 14.03 -2.77 12.20
C MET A 227 14.77 -3.41 13.37
N ARG A 228 14.02 -4.02 14.30
CA ARG A 228 14.61 -4.73 15.45
C ARG A 228 15.46 -5.92 15.01
N SER A 229 14.96 -6.78 14.13
CA SER A 229 15.68 -7.96 13.65
C SER A 229 16.91 -7.57 12.84
N SER A 230 16.79 -6.63 11.91
CA SER A 230 17.90 -6.14 11.09
C SER A 230 19.02 -5.51 11.95
N LEU A 231 18.63 -4.72 12.96
CA LEU A 231 19.63 -4.11 13.85
C LEU A 231 20.30 -5.13 14.76
N LEU A 232 19.59 -6.16 15.21
CA LEU A 232 20.20 -7.26 15.98
C LEU A 232 21.23 -8.04 15.16
N GLU A 233 20.94 -8.28 13.88
CA GLU A 233 21.88 -8.91 12.95
C GLU A 233 23.12 -8.04 12.74
N GLU A 234 22.94 -6.75 12.46
CA GLU A 234 24.03 -5.79 12.28
C GLU A 234 24.90 -5.63 13.54
N MET A 235 24.31 -5.74 14.74
CA MET A 235 25.08 -5.63 16.00
C MET A 235 26.16 -6.70 16.17
N GLY A 236 26.08 -7.82 15.46
CA GLY A 236 27.10 -8.87 15.39
C GLY A 236 28.21 -8.62 14.37
N ALA A 237 28.15 -7.57 13.57
CA ALA A 237 29.09 -7.33 12.49
C ALA A 237 30.47 -6.83 12.99
N ASP A 238 31.58 -7.34 12.41
CA ASP A 238 32.96 -7.04 12.79
C ASP A 238 33.34 -5.57 12.69
N TYR A 239 32.76 -4.84 11.74
CA TYR A 239 33.04 -3.42 11.59
C TYR A 239 32.56 -2.57 12.78
N LEU A 240 31.55 -3.01 13.53
CA LEU A 240 31.12 -2.35 14.76
C LEU A 240 32.10 -2.58 15.90
N THR A 241 32.70 -3.77 15.98
CA THR A 241 33.76 -4.08 16.91
C THR A 241 35.01 -3.22 16.64
N THR A 242 35.36 -3.07 15.36
CA THR A 242 36.46 -2.17 14.94
C THR A 242 36.17 -0.72 15.31
N ALA A 243 34.93 -0.26 15.12
CA ALA A 243 34.53 1.11 15.48
C ALA A 243 34.63 1.38 17.00
N ARG A 244 34.26 0.39 17.83
CA ARG A 244 34.45 0.45 19.30
C ARG A 244 35.90 0.43 19.69
N ALA A 245 36.74 -0.42 19.05
CA ALA A 245 38.16 -0.47 19.28
C ALA A 245 38.89 0.84 18.97
N LYS A 246 38.39 1.61 18.01
CA LYS A 246 38.84 2.98 17.69
C LYS A 246 38.36 4.04 18.69
N GLY A 247 37.70 3.65 19.80
CA GLY A 247 37.30 4.55 20.88
C GLY A 247 35.97 5.32 20.59
N LEU A 248 35.21 4.94 19.58
CA LEU A 248 33.92 5.59 19.33
C LEU A 248 32.91 5.23 20.44
N ARG A 249 32.21 6.26 20.94
CA ARG A 249 31.16 6.08 21.93
C ARG A 249 30.03 5.21 21.34
N ASP A 250 29.42 4.36 22.14
CA ASP A 250 28.41 3.39 21.72
C ASP A 250 27.19 4.07 21.02
N ALA A 251 26.80 5.27 21.47
CA ALA A 251 25.75 6.06 20.80
C ALA A 251 26.15 6.48 19.37
N MET A 252 27.45 6.73 19.13
CA MET A 252 27.97 7.09 17.80
C MET A 252 28.08 5.86 16.90
N VAL A 253 28.52 4.74 17.44
CA VAL A 253 28.54 3.44 16.74
C VAL A 253 27.14 3.10 16.26
N ARG A 254 26.14 3.20 17.15
CA ARG A 254 24.74 3.00 16.79
C ARG A 254 24.30 3.90 15.66
N ARG A 255 24.43 5.24 15.85
CA ARG A 255 23.82 6.22 14.94
C ARG A 255 24.50 6.29 13.58
N ARG A 256 25.84 6.15 13.53
CA ARG A 256 26.63 6.34 12.30
C ARG A 256 26.94 5.04 11.55
N HIS A 257 26.90 3.91 12.23
CA HIS A 257 27.34 2.64 11.64
C HIS A 257 26.24 1.57 11.63
N ALA A 258 25.62 1.26 12.77
CA ALA A 258 24.66 0.17 12.85
C ALA A 258 23.30 0.51 12.24
N VAL A 259 22.67 1.63 12.65
CA VAL A 259 21.32 2.02 12.19
C VAL A 259 21.24 2.27 10.69
N PRO A 260 22.18 2.97 10.02
CA PRO A 260 22.10 3.17 8.58
C PRO A 260 22.08 1.87 7.77
N ASN A 261 22.85 0.87 8.17
CA ASN A 261 22.88 -0.43 7.49
C ASN A 261 21.61 -1.26 7.80
N ALA A 262 21.16 -1.25 9.05
CA ALA A 262 19.94 -1.91 9.48
C ALA A 262 18.65 -1.31 8.87
N LEU A 263 18.70 -0.08 8.36
CA LEU A 263 17.55 0.58 7.71
C LEU A 263 17.21 -0.01 6.33
N LEU A 264 18.18 -0.58 5.60
CA LEU A 264 17.98 -1.03 4.23
C LEU A 264 16.78 -1.98 4.07
N PRO A 265 16.62 -3.07 4.84
CA PRO A 265 15.47 -3.94 4.74
C PRO A 265 14.16 -3.23 5.12
N THR A 266 14.19 -2.34 6.10
CA THR A 266 13.00 -1.62 6.55
C THR A 266 12.51 -0.61 5.52
N VAL A 267 13.42 0.11 4.85
CA VAL A 267 13.06 1.05 3.77
C VAL A 267 12.38 0.29 2.63
N THR A 268 12.93 -0.84 2.22
CA THR A 268 12.30 -1.70 1.20
C THR A 268 10.88 -2.13 1.63
N LEU A 269 10.72 -2.56 2.88
CA LEU A 269 9.43 -2.94 3.43
C LEU A 269 8.42 -1.79 3.42
N VAL A 270 8.85 -0.56 3.70
CA VAL A 270 7.97 0.64 3.65
C VAL A 270 7.32 0.77 2.27
N PHE A 271 8.11 0.70 1.21
CA PHE A 271 7.59 0.82 -0.16
C PHE A 271 6.68 -0.33 -0.55
N LEU A 272 7.06 -1.57 -0.22
CA LEU A 272 6.21 -2.74 -0.45
C LEU A 272 4.86 -2.62 0.28
N HIS A 273 4.89 -2.14 1.52
CA HIS A 273 3.68 -2.03 2.34
C HIS A 273 2.80 -0.83 1.98
N MET A 274 3.33 0.22 1.35
CA MET A 274 2.48 1.36 0.94
C MET A 274 1.30 0.91 0.08
N GLY A 275 1.49 -0.07 -0.80
CA GLY A 275 0.39 -0.67 -1.56
C GLY A 275 -0.64 -1.39 -0.68
N PHE A 276 -0.19 -2.16 0.31
CA PHE A 276 -1.09 -2.89 1.23
C PHE A 276 -1.81 -1.97 2.21
N VAL A 277 -1.18 -0.86 2.62
CA VAL A 277 -1.82 0.12 3.52
C VAL A 277 -3.05 0.75 2.85
N VAL A 278 -2.99 0.97 1.54
CA VAL A 278 -4.16 1.43 0.77
C VAL A 278 -5.31 0.41 0.85
N ALA A 279 -5.02 -0.89 0.75
CA ALA A 279 -6.04 -1.94 0.91
C ALA A 279 -6.57 -2.01 2.37
N GLY A 280 -5.72 -1.84 3.38
CA GLY A 280 -6.13 -1.78 4.80
C GLY A 280 -6.94 -0.55 5.16
N ALA A 281 -6.81 0.52 4.41
CA ALA A 281 -7.59 1.73 4.61
C ALA A 281 -9.10 1.54 4.32
N ILE A 282 -9.48 0.56 3.48
CA ILE A 282 -10.91 0.27 3.19
C ILE A 282 -11.68 0.08 4.48
N THR A 283 -11.22 -0.78 5.38
CA THR A 283 -11.91 -1.06 6.65
C THR A 283 -11.93 0.15 7.58
N THR A 284 -10.81 0.88 7.66
CA THR A 284 -10.72 2.09 8.51
C THR A 284 -11.61 3.20 7.96
N GLU A 285 -11.54 3.47 6.65
CA GLU A 285 -12.37 4.48 6.01
C GLU A 285 -13.86 4.18 6.15
N THR A 286 -14.26 2.90 6.07
CA THR A 286 -15.65 2.47 6.26
C THR A 286 -16.09 2.66 7.71
N VAL A 287 -15.28 2.24 8.69
CA VAL A 287 -15.61 2.35 10.13
C VAL A 287 -15.79 3.81 10.54
N PHE A 288 -14.91 4.70 10.07
CA PHE A 288 -14.94 6.12 10.42
C PHE A 288 -15.71 6.98 9.38
N SER A 289 -16.38 6.36 8.40
CA SER A 289 -17.05 7.07 7.30
C SER A 289 -16.16 8.13 6.65
N TRP A 290 -14.85 7.88 6.61
CA TRP A 290 -13.88 8.77 5.98
C TRP A 290 -14.06 8.76 4.48
N PRO A 291 -14.24 9.92 3.81
CA PRO A 291 -14.66 9.99 2.41
C PRO A 291 -13.54 9.66 1.41
N GLY A 292 -12.91 8.49 1.55
CA GLY A 292 -11.83 8.03 0.70
C GLY A 292 -12.24 6.98 -0.33
N LEU A 293 -11.23 6.43 -1.03
CA LEU A 293 -11.39 5.38 -2.05
C LEU A 293 -11.85 4.05 -1.47
N GLY A 294 -11.44 3.75 -0.23
CA GLY A 294 -11.85 2.53 0.46
C GLY A 294 -13.34 2.54 0.76
N LEU A 295 -13.87 3.63 1.32
CA LEU A 295 -15.30 3.81 1.54
C LEU A 295 -16.05 3.79 0.21
N LEU A 296 -15.53 4.44 -0.84
CA LEU A 296 -16.12 4.42 -2.17
C LEU A 296 -16.21 3.00 -2.74
N THR A 297 -15.17 2.19 -2.52
CA THR A 297 -15.14 0.78 -2.95
C THR A 297 -16.19 -0.05 -2.20
N TYR A 298 -16.31 0.17 -0.89
CA TYR A 298 -17.32 -0.47 -0.06
C TYR A 298 -18.75 -0.10 -0.52
N ASP A 299 -19.01 1.18 -0.74
CA ASP A 299 -20.28 1.69 -1.25
C ASP A 299 -20.64 1.10 -2.63
N ALA A 300 -19.64 0.99 -3.52
CA ALA A 300 -19.81 0.39 -4.83
C ALA A 300 -20.19 -1.10 -4.73
N LEU A 301 -19.56 -1.83 -3.80
CA LEU A 301 -19.87 -3.24 -3.55
C LEU A 301 -21.30 -3.41 -2.99
N GLU A 302 -21.65 -2.63 -1.96
CA GLU A 302 -22.97 -2.69 -1.31
C GLU A 302 -24.11 -2.36 -2.29
N LYS A 303 -23.91 -1.33 -3.10
CA LYS A 303 -24.90 -0.85 -4.07
C LYS A 303 -24.85 -1.58 -5.42
N ARG A 304 -23.92 -2.55 -5.58
CA ARG A 304 -23.69 -3.30 -6.82
C ARG A 304 -23.43 -2.41 -8.04
N ASP A 305 -22.68 -1.34 -7.84
CA ASP A 305 -22.24 -0.42 -8.89
C ASP A 305 -20.99 -1.01 -9.58
N LEU A 306 -21.21 -1.87 -10.56
CA LEU A 306 -20.14 -2.65 -11.20
C LEU A 306 -19.07 -1.78 -11.87
N PRO A 307 -19.38 -0.73 -12.64
CA PRO A 307 -18.35 0.14 -13.21
C PRO A 307 -17.49 0.81 -12.13
N LEU A 308 -18.14 1.34 -11.09
CA LEU A 308 -17.44 1.99 -10.00
C LEU A 308 -16.57 1.00 -9.22
N LEU A 309 -17.07 -0.19 -8.93
CA LEU A 309 -16.34 -1.26 -8.24
C LEU A 309 -15.13 -1.73 -9.06
N THR A 310 -15.31 -1.94 -10.36
CA THR A 310 -14.22 -2.32 -11.27
C THR A 310 -13.17 -1.21 -11.36
N GLY A 311 -13.61 0.05 -11.51
CA GLY A 311 -12.73 1.21 -11.59
C GLY A 311 -11.90 1.41 -10.32
N THR A 312 -12.52 1.35 -9.14
CA THR A 312 -11.80 1.45 -7.86
C THR A 312 -10.84 0.28 -7.66
N PHE A 313 -11.23 -0.94 -8.01
CA PHE A 313 -10.36 -2.12 -7.93
C PHE A 313 -9.11 -1.98 -8.81
N ILE A 314 -9.25 -1.51 -10.06
CA ILE A 314 -8.11 -1.28 -10.97
C ILE A 314 -7.18 -0.20 -10.43
N VAL A 315 -7.72 0.90 -9.91
CA VAL A 315 -6.91 2.00 -9.36
C VAL A 315 -6.16 1.55 -8.11
N LEU A 316 -6.82 0.85 -7.19
CA LEU A 316 -6.17 0.32 -5.98
C LEU A 316 -5.10 -0.72 -6.32
N ALA A 317 -5.42 -1.69 -7.19
CA ALA A 317 -4.44 -2.69 -7.63
C ALA A 317 -3.29 -2.06 -8.43
N GLY A 318 -3.59 -1.10 -9.30
CA GLY A 318 -2.59 -0.32 -10.03
C GLY A 318 -1.66 0.44 -9.08
N ALA A 319 -2.19 1.06 -8.03
CA ALA A 319 -1.39 1.72 -7.00
C ALA A 319 -0.43 0.73 -6.31
N VAL A 320 -0.90 -0.47 -5.94
CA VAL A 320 -0.06 -1.54 -5.36
C VAL A 320 1.07 -1.93 -6.33
N ILE A 321 0.75 -2.15 -7.60
CA ILE A 321 1.74 -2.52 -8.63
C ILE A 321 2.78 -1.41 -8.80
N VAL A 322 2.37 -0.15 -8.91
CA VAL A 322 3.26 1.00 -9.04
C VAL A 322 4.19 1.10 -7.82
N MET A 323 3.63 0.97 -6.61
CA MET A 323 4.44 1.02 -5.39
C MET A 323 5.44 -0.13 -5.30
N ASN A 324 5.09 -1.34 -5.74
CA ASN A 324 6.02 -2.46 -5.80
C ASN A 324 7.16 -2.22 -6.81
N VAL A 325 6.84 -1.68 -7.98
CA VAL A 325 7.88 -1.32 -8.97
C VAL A 325 8.81 -0.23 -8.43
N LEU A 326 8.25 0.78 -7.75
CA LEU A 326 9.03 1.84 -7.09
C LEU A 326 9.91 1.27 -5.97
N ALA A 327 9.40 0.31 -5.17
CA ALA A 327 10.16 -0.39 -4.15
C ALA A 327 11.37 -1.13 -4.75
N ASP A 328 11.16 -1.87 -5.83
CA ASP A 328 12.21 -2.59 -6.55
C ASP A 328 13.28 -1.65 -7.12
N MET A 329 12.86 -0.51 -7.69
CA MET A 329 13.79 0.51 -8.19
C MET A 329 14.63 1.12 -7.06
N LEU A 330 13.99 1.45 -5.94
CA LEU A 330 14.67 2.03 -4.79
C LEU A 330 15.64 1.06 -4.14
N TYR A 331 15.27 -0.21 -4.02
CA TYR A 331 16.14 -1.26 -3.49
C TYR A 331 17.47 -1.32 -4.27
N ARG A 332 17.40 -1.28 -5.59
CA ARG A 332 18.60 -1.26 -6.44
C ARG A 332 19.46 0.01 -6.27
N VAL A 333 18.85 1.15 -5.94
CA VAL A 333 19.59 2.40 -5.67
C VAL A 333 20.28 2.34 -4.32
N LEU A 334 19.61 1.78 -3.31
CA LEU A 334 20.07 1.75 -1.93
C LEU A 334 21.06 0.62 -1.64
N ASP A 335 20.93 -0.54 -2.29
CA ASP A 335 21.83 -1.68 -2.10
C ASP A 335 22.86 -1.82 -3.26
N PRO A 336 24.12 -1.40 -3.04
CA PRO A 336 25.18 -1.53 -4.05
C PRO A 336 25.50 -3.00 -4.40
N ARG A 337 25.16 -3.96 -3.55
CA ARG A 337 25.45 -5.39 -3.77
C ARG A 337 24.59 -5.96 -4.89
N VAL A 338 23.39 -5.45 -5.06
CA VAL A 338 22.47 -5.85 -6.15
C VAL A 338 22.88 -5.27 -7.50
N ARG A 339 23.76 -4.28 -7.53
CA ARG A 339 24.30 -3.73 -8.79
C ARG A 339 25.35 -4.63 -9.45
N ALA A 340 25.91 -5.57 -8.72
CA ALA A 340 27.01 -6.43 -9.18
C ALA A 340 26.53 -7.81 -9.66
N SER A 341 25.28 -8.15 -9.49
CA SER A 341 24.59 -9.36 -10.04
C SER A 341 23.72 -8.97 -11.24
#